data_1bd8943ee278a627a29c44c10055fd5c
#
_entry.id   1bd8943ee278a627a29c44c10055fd5c
#
_cell.length_a   1.000
_cell.length_b   1.000
_cell.length_c   1.000
_cell.angle_alpha   90.00
_cell.angle_beta   90.00
_cell.angle_gamma   90.00
#
_symmetry.space_group_name_H-M   'P 1'
#
loop_
_entity.id
_entity.type
_entity.pdbx_description
1 polymer ?
#
loop_
_entity_poly.entity_id
_entity_poly.type
_entity_poly.pdbx_seq_one_letter_code
_entity_poly.pdbx_strand_id
1 'polypeptide(L)'
;AYYVLEDTFEKGDMDKTEKAIFAYSEREPQAYWLAKAFILLGDVYVKKGDNFQARATWQSVADGYSPADDGIVDEAKARIAKLN
;
A
#
# COMPACT_ATOMS: atom_id res chain seq x y z
N ALA A 1 13.13 6.21 -2.64
CA ALA A 1 12.00 7.06 -2.28
C ALA A 1 10.68 6.47 -2.74
N TYR A 2 9.62 6.84 -2.08
CA TYR A 2 8.28 6.33 -2.36
C TYR A 2 7.86 6.50 -3.82
N TYR A 3 8.21 7.63 -4.43
CA TYR A 3 7.79 7.91 -5.81
C TYR A 3 8.40 6.95 -6.83
N VAL A 4 9.52 6.32 -6.50
CA VAL A 4 10.09 5.26 -7.35
C VAL A 4 9.17 4.05 -7.35
N LEU A 5 8.52 3.76 -6.20
CA LEU A 5 7.57 2.66 -6.11
C LEU A 5 6.36 2.90 -7.01
N GLU A 6 5.82 4.13 -7.01
CA GLU A 6 4.71 4.48 -7.86
C GLU A 6 5.07 4.34 -9.34
N ASP A 7 6.26 4.78 -9.71
CA ASP A 7 6.74 4.67 -11.08
C ASP A 7 6.82 3.21 -11.53
N THR A 8 7.37 2.35 -10.68
CA THR A 8 7.48 0.93 -10.98
C THR A 8 6.10 0.30 -11.13
N PHE A 9 5.16 0.70 -10.27
CA PHE A 9 3.78 0.23 -10.34
C PHE A 9 3.14 0.63 -11.67
N GLU A 10 3.30 1.86 -12.10
CA GLU A 10 2.71 2.36 -13.34
C GLU A 10 3.28 1.68 -14.57
N LYS A 11 4.52 1.20 -14.50
CA LYS A 11 5.13 0.46 -15.60
C LYS A 11 4.57 -0.96 -15.74
N GLY A 12 3.79 -1.41 -14.78
CA GLY A 12 3.04 -2.65 -14.90
C GLY A 12 3.73 -3.92 -14.44
N ASP A 13 4.94 -3.83 -13.90
CA ASP A 13 5.63 -5.00 -13.37
C ASP A 13 5.28 -5.18 -11.89
N MET A 14 4.24 -5.96 -11.62
CA MET A 14 3.72 -6.13 -10.27
C MET A 14 4.68 -6.89 -9.36
N ASP A 15 5.37 -7.91 -9.87
CA ASP A 15 6.33 -8.65 -9.05
C ASP A 15 7.49 -7.76 -8.63
N LYS A 16 7.99 -6.94 -9.56
CA LYS A 16 9.07 -6.01 -9.24
C LYS A 16 8.61 -4.95 -8.26
N THR A 17 7.39 -4.45 -8.43
CA THR A 17 6.81 -3.45 -7.53
C THR A 17 6.68 -4.02 -6.12
N GLU A 18 6.19 -5.23 -5.99
CA GLU A 18 6.05 -5.88 -4.69
C GLU A 18 7.39 -6.00 -3.98
N LYS A 19 8.40 -6.48 -4.67
CA LYS A 19 9.75 -6.59 -4.10
C LYS A 19 10.31 -5.25 -3.69
N ALA A 20 10.10 -4.23 -4.51
CA ALA A 20 10.58 -2.89 -4.22
C ALA A 20 9.89 -2.31 -2.98
N ILE A 21 8.59 -2.56 -2.80
CA ILE A 21 7.86 -2.11 -1.63
C ILE A 21 8.42 -2.74 -0.36
N PHE A 22 8.66 -4.05 -0.37
CA PHE A 22 9.21 -4.71 0.82
C PHE A 22 10.62 -4.23 1.14
N ALA A 23 11.47 -4.02 0.11
CA ALA A 23 12.80 -3.47 0.34
C ALA A 23 12.73 -2.06 0.91
N TYR A 24 11.82 -1.23 0.39
CA TYR A 24 11.61 0.12 0.88
C TYR A 24 11.15 0.10 2.34
N SER A 25 10.23 -0.79 2.69
CA SER A 25 9.66 -0.85 4.03
C SER A 25 10.69 -1.19 5.10
N GLU A 26 11.76 -1.90 4.73
CA GLU A 26 12.82 -2.23 5.66
C GLU A 26 13.70 -1.04 6.01
N ARG A 27 13.68 0.00 5.19
CA ARG A 27 14.58 1.15 5.33
C ARG A 27 13.89 2.43 5.75
N GLU A 28 12.59 2.53 5.51
CA GLU A 28 11.88 3.79 5.74
C GLU A 28 11.51 3.93 7.21
N PRO A 29 12.04 4.95 7.91
CA PRO A 29 11.75 5.13 9.35
C PRO A 29 10.44 5.87 9.61
N GLN A 30 9.87 6.55 8.63
CA GLN A 30 8.67 7.37 8.84
C GLN A 30 7.41 6.57 8.58
N ALA A 31 6.54 6.50 9.59
CA ALA A 31 5.30 5.74 9.52
C ALA A 31 4.40 6.18 8.36
N TYR A 32 4.36 7.48 8.08
CA TYR A 32 3.54 8.00 6.98
C TYR A 32 3.91 7.35 5.65
N TRP A 33 5.20 7.34 5.30
CA TRP A 33 5.65 6.79 4.03
C TRP A 33 5.55 5.28 3.99
N LEU A 34 5.74 4.61 5.14
CA LEU A 34 5.50 3.17 5.23
C LEU A 34 4.04 2.84 4.93
N ALA A 35 3.13 3.60 5.54
CA ALA A 35 1.70 3.39 5.31
C ALA A 35 1.33 3.63 3.85
N LYS A 36 1.88 4.68 3.24
CA LYS A 36 1.65 4.96 1.81
C LYS A 36 2.14 3.78 0.95
N ALA A 37 3.30 3.22 1.29
CA ALA A 37 3.84 2.09 0.55
C ALA A 37 2.95 0.85 0.68
N PHE A 38 2.37 0.62 1.86
CA PHE A 38 1.47 -0.52 2.04
C PHE A 38 0.11 -0.31 1.38
N ILE A 39 -0.34 0.93 1.26
CA ILE A 39 -1.54 1.21 0.45
C ILE A 39 -1.26 0.85 -1.00
N LEU A 40 -0.09 1.21 -1.52
CA LEU A 40 0.31 0.83 -2.88
C LEU A 40 0.44 -0.69 -3.01
N LEU A 41 0.92 -1.37 -1.97
CA LEU A 41 1.02 -2.83 -1.98
C LEU A 41 -0.36 -3.48 -2.16
N GLY A 42 -1.38 -2.94 -1.52
CA GLY A 42 -2.74 -3.41 -1.75
C GLY A 42 -3.16 -3.27 -3.21
N ASP A 43 -2.81 -2.14 -3.83
CA ASP A 43 -3.08 -1.93 -5.26
C ASP A 43 -2.36 -2.98 -6.11
N VAL A 44 -1.13 -3.35 -5.74
CA VAL A 44 -0.39 -4.42 -6.41
C VAL A 44 -1.14 -5.74 -6.33
N TYR A 45 -1.65 -6.08 -5.15
CA TYR A 45 -2.41 -7.31 -4.98
C TYR A 45 -3.68 -7.34 -5.83
N VAL A 46 -4.37 -6.20 -5.94
CA VAL A 46 -5.55 -6.10 -6.81
C VAL A 46 -5.15 -6.39 -8.27
N LYS A 47 -4.05 -5.81 -8.71
CA LYS A 47 -3.56 -6.04 -10.09
C LYS A 47 -3.17 -7.51 -10.32
N LYS A 48 -2.74 -8.19 -9.28
CA LYS A 48 -2.40 -9.61 -9.36
C LYS A 48 -3.62 -10.52 -9.23
N GLY A 49 -4.79 -9.94 -9.01
CA GLY A 49 -6.02 -10.71 -8.86
C GLY A 49 -6.25 -11.25 -7.45
N ASP A 50 -5.52 -10.74 -6.47
CA ASP A 50 -5.58 -11.22 -5.09
C ASP A 50 -6.26 -10.19 -4.19
N ASN A 51 -7.58 -10.11 -4.30
CA ASN A 51 -8.36 -9.14 -3.53
C ASN A 51 -8.34 -9.44 -2.04
N PHE A 52 -8.17 -10.70 -1.66
CA PHE A 52 -8.08 -11.07 -0.25
C PHE A 52 -6.86 -10.43 0.41
N GLN A 53 -5.70 -10.55 -0.22
CA GLN A 53 -4.46 -9.95 0.28
C GLN A 53 -4.53 -8.42 0.25
N ALA A 54 -5.16 -7.86 -0.78
CA ALA A 54 -5.32 -6.41 -0.89
C ALA A 54 -6.12 -5.89 0.31
N ARG A 55 -7.25 -6.52 0.60
CA ARG A 55 -8.09 -6.11 1.73
C ARG A 55 -7.34 -6.23 3.05
N ALA A 56 -6.67 -7.36 3.26
CA ALA A 56 -5.92 -7.58 4.49
C ALA A 56 -4.83 -6.52 4.69
N THR A 57 -4.14 -6.15 3.62
CA THR A 57 -3.09 -5.14 3.66
C THR A 57 -3.65 -3.78 4.03
N TRP A 58 -4.73 -3.36 3.36
CA TRP A 58 -5.36 -2.08 3.67
C TRP A 58 -5.98 -2.05 5.06
N GLN A 59 -6.55 -3.18 5.50
CA GLN A 59 -7.13 -3.26 6.84
C GLN A 59 -6.03 -3.10 7.91
N SER A 60 -4.87 -3.68 7.68
CA SER A 60 -3.72 -3.49 8.59
C SER A 60 -3.34 -2.03 8.71
N VAL A 61 -3.34 -1.30 7.59
CA VAL A 61 -3.05 0.14 7.61
C VAL A 61 -4.13 0.89 8.39
N ALA A 62 -5.40 0.60 8.11
CA ALA A 62 -6.50 1.29 8.77
C ALA A 62 -6.51 1.05 10.27
N ASP A 63 -6.15 -0.15 10.70
CA ASP A 63 -6.19 -0.52 12.13
C ASP A 63 -4.93 -0.09 12.88
N GLY A 64 -3.79 -0.08 12.22
CA GLY A 64 -2.50 0.11 12.88
C GLY A 64 -1.86 1.48 12.71
N TYR A 65 -2.32 2.26 11.76
CA TYR A 65 -1.68 3.55 11.50
C TYR A 65 -2.27 4.67 12.35
N SER A 66 -1.41 5.51 12.88
CA SER A 66 -1.78 6.69 13.64
C SER A 66 -0.87 7.83 13.20
N PRO A 67 -1.35 9.07 13.03
CA PRO A 67 -2.69 9.58 13.37
C PRO A 67 -3.75 9.25 12.31
N ALA A 68 -5.02 9.42 12.68
CA ALA A 68 -6.12 9.14 11.76
C ALA A 68 -6.55 10.35 10.91
N ASP A 69 -5.92 11.51 11.12
CA ASP A 69 -6.37 12.76 10.52
C ASP A 69 -5.51 13.27 9.36
N ASP A 70 -4.56 12.47 8.87
CA ASP A 70 -3.72 12.87 7.73
C ASP A 70 -4.17 12.23 6.40
N GLY A 71 -5.32 11.58 6.39
CA GLY A 71 -5.89 10.99 5.18
C GLY A 71 -5.50 9.56 4.90
N ILE A 72 -4.50 9.02 5.60
CA ILE A 72 -4.02 7.66 5.35
C ILE A 72 -5.07 6.60 5.67
N VAL A 73 -5.67 6.68 6.87
CA VAL A 73 -6.68 5.71 7.28
C VAL A 73 -7.90 5.81 6.35
N ASP A 74 -8.32 7.02 6.03
CA ASP A 74 -9.45 7.24 5.12
C ASP A 74 -9.17 6.67 3.73
N GLU A 75 -7.96 6.83 3.23
CA GLU A 75 -7.56 6.28 1.93
C GLU A 75 -7.61 4.76 1.94
N ALA A 76 -7.11 4.13 3.00
CA ALA A 76 -7.16 2.68 3.12
C ALA A 76 -8.60 2.17 3.18
N LYS A 77 -9.44 2.82 3.97
CA LYS A 77 -10.85 2.44 4.09
C LYS A 77 -11.60 2.62 2.78
N ALA A 78 -11.30 3.69 2.03
CA ALA A 78 -11.93 3.92 0.75
C ALA A 78 -11.61 2.81 -0.26
N ARG A 79 -10.38 2.34 -0.25
CA ARG A 79 -9.97 1.24 -1.12
C ARG A 79 -10.66 -0.07 -0.75
N ILE A 80 -10.78 -0.35 0.55
CA ILE A 80 -11.50 -1.53 1.03
C ILE A 80 -12.96 -1.49 0.53
N ALA A 81 -13.59 -0.34 0.65
CA ALA A 81 -14.98 -0.16 0.23
C ALA A 81 -15.16 -0.45 -1.26
N LYS A 82 -14.18 -0.11 -2.09
CA LYS A 82 -14.26 -0.36 -3.53
C LYS A 82 -14.14 -1.83 -3.91
N LEU A 83 -13.56 -2.66 -3.04
CA LEU A 83 -13.46 -4.09 -3.29
C LEU A 83 -14.78 -4.81 -3.07
N ASN A 84 -15.65 -4.22 -2.31
CA ASN A 84 -16.97 -4.78 -2.03
C ASN A 84 -17.97 -4.32 -3.13
#